data_b235b97fcc77f34531d2a8be34caf646
#
_entry.id   b235b97fcc77f34531d2a8be34caf646
#
_cell.length_a   1.000
_cell.length_b   1.000
_cell.length_c   1.000
_cell.angle_alpha   90.00
_cell.angle_beta   90.00
_cell.angle_gamma   90.00
#
_symmetry.space_group_name_H-M   'P 1'
#
loop_
_entity.id
_entity.type
_entity.pdbx_description
1 polymer ?
#
loop_
_entity_poly.entity_id
_entity_poly.type
_entity_poly.pdbx_seq_one_letter_code
_entity_poly.pdbx_strand_id
1 'polypeptide(L)'
;AQIVNEGSLVTLDGSGSSDGDSSTLTYAWTAPAGITLSSTTDDKPTFTAPEVNESTSYTFRLLVNDGEASSSESTVVVTVKNVNKIPVADAGSAQTANEGSLVTLDGSGSSDGDSQPLTYVWTAPAGIALSSTTAAKPTFTAPEVDQNTNYTIKLVVNDGEANSTESTVIVTVKHVNKLPVANAGSAQ
;
A
#
# COMPACT_ATOMS: atom_id res chain seq x y z
N ALA A 1 9.41 8.64 26.61
CA ALA A 1 8.94 8.02 25.37
C ALA A 1 8.71 9.11 24.33
N GLN A 2 9.11 8.86 23.09
CA GLN A 2 8.88 9.75 21.94
C GLN A 2 7.93 9.06 20.97
N ILE A 3 7.14 9.86 20.24
CA ILE A 3 6.27 9.38 19.16
C ILE A 3 6.64 10.21 17.91
N VAL A 4 7.01 9.54 16.83
CA VAL A 4 7.47 10.17 15.59
C VAL A 4 6.85 9.47 14.39
N ASN A 5 6.79 10.14 13.24
CA ASN A 5 6.43 9.49 11.99
C ASN A 5 7.65 8.75 11.43
N GLU A 6 7.42 7.70 10.63
CA GLU A 6 8.46 7.06 9.83
C GLU A 6 9.19 8.10 8.95
N GLY A 7 10.44 7.83 8.59
CA GLY A 7 11.31 8.74 7.84
C GLY A 7 11.83 9.94 8.65
N SER A 8 11.31 10.20 9.86
CA SER A 8 11.74 11.33 10.69
C SER A 8 13.14 11.11 11.29
N LEU A 9 13.93 12.19 11.38
CA LEU A 9 15.17 12.18 12.15
C LEU A 9 14.85 12.26 13.65
N VAL A 10 15.33 11.30 14.42
CA VAL A 10 15.12 11.19 15.88
C VAL A 10 16.44 11.40 16.60
N THR A 11 16.41 12.17 17.68
CA THR A 11 17.57 12.34 18.59
C THR A 11 17.26 11.64 19.91
N LEU A 12 18.14 10.75 20.34
CA LEU A 12 18.16 10.22 21.70
C LEU A 12 18.93 11.20 22.58
N ASP A 13 18.53 11.36 23.82
CA ASP A 13 19.19 12.31 24.75
C ASP A 13 19.61 11.60 26.04
N GLY A 14 20.86 11.29 26.14
CA GLY A 14 21.52 10.74 27.36
C GLY A 14 22.19 11.80 28.22
N SER A 15 22.19 13.08 27.85
CA SER A 15 22.90 14.15 28.54
C SER A 15 22.41 14.43 29.97
N GLY A 16 21.25 13.88 30.35
CA GLY A 16 20.77 13.89 31.74
C GLY A 16 21.44 12.87 32.65
N SER A 17 22.35 12.04 32.12
CA SER A 17 23.14 11.11 32.97
C SER A 17 24.08 11.87 33.89
N SER A 18 24.23 11.40 35.11
CA SER A 18 25.12 12.04 36.14
C SER A 18 25.78 11.01 37.01
N ASP A 19 26.93 11.41 37.55
CA ASP A 19 27.63 10.71 38.58
C ASP A 19 27.90 11.67 39.78
N GLY A 20 27.95 11.14 40.98
CA GLY A 20 28.03 11.93 42.21
C GLY A 20 29.39 12.53 42.48
N ASP A 21 30.47 11.96 41.99
CA ASP A 21 31.87 12.30 42.29
C ASP A 21 32.76 12.38 41.03
N SER A 22 32.25 12.11 39.86
CA SER A 22 32.98 12.25 38.59
C SER A 22 32.36 13.28 37.67
N SER A 23 33.19 13.89 36.87
CA SER A 23 32.76 14.92 35.91
C SER A 23 32.70 14.45 34.47
N THR A 24 33.20 13.26 34.15
CA THR A 24 33.28 12.78 32.78
C THR A 24 32.66 11.40 32.64
N LEU A 25 31.53 11.33 31.88
CA LEU A 25 30.87 10.09 31.57
C LEU A 25 31.15 9.68 30.12
N THR A 26 31.32 8.39 29.89
CA THR A 26 31.25 7.77 28.57
C THR A 26 29.91 7.10 28.38
N TYR A 27 29.43 7.08 27.16
CA TYR A 27 28.11 6.57 26.79
C TYR A 27 28.24 5.29 25.97
N ALA A 28 27.34 4.35 26.16
CA ALA A 28 27.22 3.15 25.34
C ALA A 28 25.75 2.88 25.04
N TRP A 29 25.35 3.23 23.82
CA TRP A 29 23.99 3.02 23.32
C TRP A 29 23.88 1.68 22.60
N THR A 30 22.80 0.99 22.84
CA THR A 30 22.38 -0.20 22.08
C THR A 30 21.05 0.05 21.41
N ALA A 31 21.04 -0.02 20.09
CA ALA A 31 19.83 0.09 19.28
C ALA A 31 19.20 -1.30 19.07
N PRO A 32 17.89 -1.38 18.88
CA PRO A 32 17.23 -2.61 18.45
C PRO A 32 17.65 -2.99 17.02
N ALA A 33 17.39 -4.26 16.64
CA ALA A 33 17.70 -4.75 15.30
C ALA A 33 17.04 -3.89 14.20
N GLY A 34 17.77 -3.65 13.11
CA GLY A 34 17.32 -2.86 11.96
C GLY A 34 17.51 -1.35 12.11
N ILE A 35 17.97 -0.84 13.27
CA ILE A 35 18.24 0.59 13.46
C ILE A 35 19.75 0.83 13.63
N THR A 36 20.26 1.81 12.89
CA THR A 36 21.65 2.27 12.98
C THR A 36 21.67 3.68 13.58
N LEU A 37 22.41 3.85 14.68
CA LEU A 37 22.66 5.16 15.29
C LEU A 37 23.79 5.88 14.57
N SER A 38 23.76 7.21 14.56
CA SER A 38 24.87 8.06 14.09
C SER A 38 26.16 7.82 14.87
N SER A 39 26.03 7.50 16.16
CA SER A 39 27.10 7.13 17.08
C SER A 39 26.53 6.26 18.19
N THR A 40 27.31 5.32 18.70
CA THR A 40 26.94 4.56 19.90
C THR A 40 27.57 5.12 21.18
N THR A 41 28.42 6.15 21.06
CA THR A 41 29.22 6.71 22.18
C THR A 41 28.95 8.19 22.46
N ASP A 42 28.16 8.86 21.63
CA ASP A 42 27.77 10.25 21.87
C ASP A 42 26.65 10.33 22.90
N ASP A 43 26.55 11.45 23.60
CA ASP A 43 25.47 11.72 24.55
C ASP A 43 24.10 11.91 23.83
N LYS A 44 24.14 12.37 22.58
CA LYS A 44 22.93 12.66 21.74
C LYS A 44 23.02 12.06 20.34
N PRO A 45 23.02 10.73 20.20
CA PRO A 45 23.01 10.12 18.89
C PRO A 45 21.65 10.29 18.20
N THR A 46 21.69 10.22 16.87
CA THR A 46 20.50 10.30 16.02
C THR A 46 20.31 9.03 15.20
N PHE A 47 19.08 8.80 14.74
CA PHE A 47 18.75 7.79 13.73
C PHE A 47 17.56 8.26 12.89
N THR A 48 17.38 7.68 11.69
CA THR A 48 16.18 7.87 10.90
C THR A 48 15.17 6.79 11.29
N ALA A 49 13.95 7.21 11.65
CA ALA A 49 12.86 6.30 11.97
C ALA A 49 12.55 5.42 10.74
N PRO A 50 12.58 4.08 10.88
CA PRO A 50 12.37 3.18 9.75
C PRO A 50 10.94 3.27 9.22
N GLU A 51 10.75 2.86 7.95
CA GLU A 51 9.43 2.61 7.37
C GLU A 51 8.76 1.46 8.13
N VAL A 52 7.48 1.60 8.43
CA VAL A 52 6.69 0.60 9.17
C VAL A 52 5.29 0.48 8.56
N ASN A 53 4.73 -0.73 8.47
CA ASN A 53 3.38 -0.94 7.95
C ASN A 53 2.29 -0.69 9.00
N GLU A 54 2.70 -0.62 10.28
CA GLU A 54 1.86 -0.27 11.43
C GLU A 54 2.71 0.39 12.51
N SER A 55 2.06 1.11 13.43
CA SER A 55 2.78 1.79 14.53
C SER A 55 3.60 0.80 15.35
N THR A 56 4.93 0.97 15.33
CA THR A 56 5.91 0.05 15.92
C THR A 56 6.76 0.74 16.98
N SER A 57 6.99 0.07 18.12
CA SER A 57 7.80 0.60 19.21
C SER A 57 9.19 0.00 19.22
N TYR A 58 10.19 0.86 19.31
CA TYR A 58 11.62 0.54 19.37
C TYR A 58 12.20 0.92 20.71
N THR A 59 12.86 -0.03 21.40
CA THR A 59 13.48 0.20 22.71
C THR A 59 14.99 0.33 22.55
N PHE A 60 15.52 1.48 22.90
CA PHE A 60 16.96 1.76 22.97
C PHE A 60 17.45 1.64 24.39
N ARG A 61 18.71 1.25 24.56
CA ARG A 61 19.34 1.04 25.85
C ARG A 61 20.58 1.90 25.97
N LEU A 62 20.81 2.45 27.15
CA LEU A 62 21.97 3.26 27.50
C LEU A 62 22.63 2.71 28.76
N LEU A 63 23.94 2.56 28.67
CA LEU A 63 24.84 2.44 29.80
C LEU A 63 25.76 3.65 29.80
N VAL A 64 26.10 4.16 30.96
CA VAL A 64 27.13 5.18 31.14
C VAL A 64 28.23 4.63 32.08
N ASN A 65 29.46 5.12 31.89
CA ASN A 65 30.61 4.71 32.70
C ASN A 65 31.49 5.93 33.05
N ASP A 66 31.90 6.03 34.29
CA ASP A 66 32.73 7.12 34.87
C ASP A 66 34.25 6.87 34.78
N GLY A 67 34.65 5.71 34.22
CA GLY A 67 36.05 5.24 34.16
C GLY A 67 36.36 4.17 35.20
N GLU A 68 35.55 4.00 36.24
CA GLU A 68 35.71 3.00 37.30
C GLU A 68 34.57 1.97 37.30
N ALA A 69 33.33 2.41 37.08
CA ALA A 69 32.13 1.56 37.12
C ALA A 69 31.11 1.91 36.02
N SER A 70 30.31 0.94 35.66
CA SER A 70 29.18 1.16 34.74
C SER A 70 27.87 1.29 35.51
N SER A 71 26.98 2.15 35.03
CA SER A 71 25.60 2.28 35.53
C SER A 71 24.80 1.00 35.34
N SER A 72 23.63 0.91 35.97
CA SER A 72 22.55 0.04 35.49
C SER A 72 22.05 0.53 34.14
N GLU A 73 21.49 -0.40 33.35
CA GLU A 73 20.90 -0.08 32.05
C GLU A 73 19.66 0.84 32.18
N SER A 74 19.65 1.91 31.42
CA SER A 74 18.47 2.78 31.22
C SER A 74 17.88 2.56 29.84
N THR A 75 16.56 2.70 29.72
CA THR A 75 15.87 2.46 28.44
C THR A 75 15.01 3.64 28.04
N VAL A 76 14.93 3.87 26.72
CA VAL A 76 13.98 4.81 26.12
C VAL A 76 13.22 4.12 24.99
N VAL A 77 11.92 4.37 24.91
CA VAL A 77 11.05 3.85 23.86
C VAL A 77 10.73 4.96 22.88
N VAL A 78 10.91 4.68 21.59
CA VAL A 78 10.46 5.51 20.47
C VAL A 78 9.39 4.73 19.71
N THR A 79 8.18 5.28 19.62
CA THR A 79 7.11 4.72 18.81
C THR A 79 7.11 5.41 17.46
N VAL A 80 7.37 4.65 16.41
CA VAL A 80 7.30 5.08 15.01
C VAL A 80 5.89 4.83 14.51
N LYS A 81 5.23 5.87 14.02
CA LYS A 81 3.91 5.78 13.39
C LYS A 81 4.06 5.57 11.90
N ASN A 82 3.28 4.65 11.35
CA ASN A 82 3.04 4.57 9.92
C ASN A 82 2.43 5.88 9.39
N VAL A 83 2.86 6.30 8.23
CA VAL A 83 2.23 7.36 7.43
C VAL A 83 1.62 6.70 6.20
N ASN A 84 0.31 6.53 6.19
CA ASN A 84 -0.39 5.78 5.15
C ASN A 84 0.01 6.22 3.72
N LYS A 85 0.42 5.26 2.90
CA LYS A 85 0.68 5.44 1.47
C LYS A 85 -0.59 5.13 0.68
N ILE A 86 -0.99 6.09 -0.14
CA ILE A 86 -2.21 5.93 -0.97
C ILE A 86 -2.02 4.74 -1.92
N PRO A 87 -2.98 3.81 -2.00
CA PRO A 87 -2.88 2.65 -2.87
C PRO A 87 -2.93 3.04 -4.36
N VAL A 88 -2.42 2.16 -5.21
CA VAL A 88 -2.39 2.32 -6.67
C VAL A 88 -3.33 1.30 -7.30
N ALA A 89 -4.36 1.78 -8.00
CA ALA A 89 -5.26 0.92 -8.77
C ALA A 89 -4.63 0.55 -10.11
N ASP A 90 -4.76 -0.72 -10.48
CA ASP A 90 -4.44 -1.26 -11.81
C ASP A 90 -5.66 -2.04 -12.33
N ALA A 91 -6.39 -1.45 -13.30
CA ALA A 91 -7.54 -2.07 -13.94
C ALA A 91 -7.18 -3.11 -15.02
N GLY A 92 -5.89 -3.34 -15.22
CA GLY A 92 -5.38 -4.26 -16.24
C GLY A 92 -5.27 -3.65 -17.64
N SER A 93 -4.77 -4.47 -18.57
CA SER A 93 -4.56 -4.07 -19.95
C SER A 93 -5.87 -4.07 -20.76
N ALA A 94 -5.93 -3.23 -21.82
CA ALA A 94 -7.03 -3.21 -22.76
C ALA A 94 -7.29 -4.60 -23.38
N GLN A 95 -8.58 -4.95 -23.55
CA GLN A 95 -9.03 -6.24 -24.05
C GLN A 95 -9.88 -6.08 -25.31
N THR A 96 -9.95 -7.14 -26.09
CA THR A 96 -10.86 -7.24 -27.24
C THR A 96 -11.63 -8.57 -27.13
N ALA A 97 -12.95 -8.52 -27.26
CA ALA A 97 -13.81 -9.68 -27.20
C ALA A 97 -14.91 -9.59 -28.28
N ASN A 98 -15.40 -10.71 -28.76
CA ASN A 98 -16.60 -10.73 -29.59
C ASN A 98 -17.85 -10.51 -28.72
N GLU A 99 -18.89 -9.92 -29.28
CA GLU A 99 -20.22 -9.88 -28.64
C GLU A 99 -20.65 -11.28 -28.18
N GLY A 100 -21.34 -11.38 -27.05
CA GLY A 100 -21.76 -12.65 -26.43
C GLY A 100 -20.65 -13.40 -25.68
N SER A 101 -19.38 -13.01 -25.81
CA SER A 101 -18.26 -13.68 -25.12
C SER A 101 -18.15 -13.25 -23.65
N LEU A 102 -17.68 -14.17 -22.79
CA LEU A 102 -17.35 -13.85 -21.43
C LEU A 102 -16.00 -13.09 -21.37
N VAL A 103 -16.01 -11.94 -20.71
CA VAL A 103 -14.83 -11.10 -20.45
C VAL A 103 -14.51 -11.16 -18.96
N THR A 104 -13.23 -11.30 -18.62
CA THR A 104 -12.74 -11.22 -17.23
C THR A 104 -11.87 -9.98 -17.09
N LEU A 105 -12.23 -9.10 -16.17
CA LEU A 105 -11.38 -7.98 -15.75
C LEU A 105 -10.37 -8.47 -14.69
N ASP A 106 -9.22 -7.83 -14.64
CA ASP A 106 -8.18 -8.20 -13.67
C ASP A 106 -7.63 -6.96 -12.97
N GLY A 107 -8.07 -6.72 -11.74
CA GLY A 107 -7.58 -5.66 -10.86
C GLY A 107 -6.49 -6.12 -9.90
N SER A 108 -6.05 -7.38 -9.97
CA SER A 108 -5.08 -7.93 -8.99
C SER A 108 -3.66 -7.36 -9.12
N GLY A 109 -3.39 -6.56 -10.15
CA GLY A 109 -2.16 -5.76 -10.27
C GLY A 109 -2.13 -4.53 -9.36
N SER A 110 -3.26 -4.17 -8.73
CA SER A 110 -3.31 -3.06 -7.77
C SER A 110 -2.43 -3.34 -6.55
N SER A 111 -1.81 -2.30 -6.00
CA SER A 111 -0.83 -2.42 -4.92
C SER A 111 -0.98 -1.31 -3.89
N ASP A 112 -0.51 -1.59 -2.68
CA ASP A 112 -0.38 -0.63 -1.61
C ASP A 112 1.07 -0.62 -1.09
N GLY A 113 1.59 0.60 -0.78
CA GLY A 113 2.96 0.79 -0.35
C GLY A 113 3.25 0.31 1.07
N ASP A 114 2.20 0.16 1.89
CA ASP A 114 2.27 -0.34 3.26
C ASP A 114 1.82 -1.81 3.36
N SER A 115 1.55 -2.43 2.19
CA SER A 115 1.12 -3.82 2.07
C SER A 115 -0.23 -4.12 2.75
N GLN A 116 -1.10 -3.13 2.87
CA GLN A 116 -2.43 -3.30 3.44
C GLN A 116 -3.36 -4.06 2.48
N PRO A 117 -4.34 -4.82 3.00
CA PRO A 117 -5.32 -5.51 2.17
C PRO A 117 -6.18 -4.51 1.39
N LEU A 118 -6.29 -4.71 0.07
CA LEU A 118 -7.09 -3.85 -0.78
C LEU A 118 -8.52 -4.34 -0.94
N THR A 119 -9.47 -3.41 -0.90
CA THR A 119 -10.83 -3.58 -1.38
C THR A 119 -10.97 -2.93 -2.75
N TYR A 120 -11.87 -3.45 -3.59
CA TYR A 120 -12.05 -3.05 -4.99
C TYR A 120 -13.42 -2.43 -5.20
N VAL A 121 -13.49 -1.41 -6.04
CA VAL A 121 -14.76 -0.82 -6.50
C VAL A 121 -14.66 -0.60 -8.01
N TRP A 122 -15.38 -1.44 -8.75
CA TRP A 122 -15.51 -1.35 -10.20
C TRP A 122 -16.76 -0.54 -10.58
N THR A 123 -16.60 0.33 -11.58
CA THR A 123 -17.71 1.07 -12.19
C THR A 123 -17.71 0.80 -13.69
N ALA A 124 -18.81 0.21 -14.17
CA ALA A 124 -19.00 -0.07 -15.57
C ALA A 124 -19.99 0.93 -16.20
N PRO A 125 -19.84 1.24 -17.50
CA PRO A 125 -20.80 2.06 -18.22
C PRO A 125 -22.14 1.32 -18.45
N ALA A 126 -23.15 2.05 -18.87
CA ALA A 126 -24.44 1.46 -19.26
C ALA A 126 -24.26 0.34 -20.30
N GLY A 127 -25.01 -0.73 -20.16
CA GLY A 127 -24.93 -1.93 -21.01
C GLY A 127 -23.95 -3.00 -20.55
N ILE A 128 -23.11 -2.74 -19.55
CA ILE A 128 -22.20 -3.72 -18.94
C ILE A 128 -22.69 -4.08 -17.54
N ALA A 129 -23.03 -5.36 -17.33
CA ALA A 129 -23.41 -5.90 -16.02
C ALA A 129 -22.27 -6.79 -15.49
N LEU A 130 -21.53 -6.28 -14.50
CA LEU A 130 -20.46 -7.04 -13.85
C LEU A 130 -21.03 -8.11 -12.92
N SER A 131 -20.38 -9.27 -12.86
CA SER A 131 -20.71 -10.35 -11.90
C SER A 131 -20.54 -9.90 -10.45
N SER A 132 -19.63 -8.96 -10.20
CA SER A 132 -19.38 -8.33 -8.92
C SER A 132 -18.73 -6.96 -9.15
N THR A 133 -19.07 -5.97 -8.33
CA THR A 133 -18.39 -4.67 -8.34
C THR A 133 -17.24 -4.60 -7.33
N THR A 134 -17.06 -5.65 -6.52
CA THR A 134 -16.06 -5.66 -5.42
C THR A 134 -15.06 -6.80 -5.50
N ALA A 135 -15.19 -7.71 -6.47
CA ALA A 135 -14.19 -8.75 -6.69
C ALA A 135 -12.94 -8.20 -7.38
N ALA A 136 -11.76 -8.74 -7.06
CA ALA A 136 -10.53 -8.38 -7.76
C ALA A 136 -10.60 -8.75 -9.27
N LYS A 137 -11.34 -9.80 -9.63
CA LYS A 137 -11.48 -10.31 -11.01
C LYS A 137 -12.96 -10.54 -11.36
N PRO A 138 -13.74 -9.47 -11.57
CA PRO A 138 -15.13 -9.65 -12.01
C PRO A 138 -15.22 -10.04 -13.49
N THR A 139 -16.35 -10.62 -13.87
CA THR A 139 -16.65 -10.98 -15.25
C THR A 139 -17.91 -10.27 -15.74
N PHE A 140 -18.07 -10.18 -17.05
CA PHE A 140 -19.32 -9.80 -17.71
C PHE A 140 -19.44 -10.46 -19.06
N THR A 141 -20.66 -10.57 -19.57
CA THR A 141 -20.88 -10.99 -20.97
C THR A 141 -20.87 -9.76 -21.86
N ALA A 142 -20.02 -9.77 -22.88
CA ALA A 142 -19.93 -8.67 -23.86
C ALA A 142 -21.31 -8.49 -24.54
N PRO A 143 -21.88 -7.26 -24.51
CA PRO A 143 -23.19 -7.01 -25.09
C PRO A 143 -23.21 -7.17 -26.61
N GLU A 144 -24.38 -7.42 -27.18
CA GLU A 144 -24.60 -7.32 -28.63
C GLU A 144 -24.39 -5.85 -29.06
N VAL A 145 -23.71 -5.66 -30.19
CA VAL A 145 -23.39 -4.34 -30.74
C VAL A 145 -23.60 -4.32 -32.26
N ASP A 146 -24.03 -3.19 -32.82
CA ASP A 146 -24.21 -3.03 -34.26
C ASP A 146 -22.88 -2.73 -35.00
N GLN A 147 -21.88 -2.31 -34.25
CA GLN A 147 -20.51 -2.04 -34.73
C GLN A 147 -19.51 -2.23 -33.57
N ASN A 148 -18.22 -2.31 -33.89
CA ASN A 148 -17.19 -2.38 -32.85
C ASN A 148 -17.33 -1.20 -31.88
N THR A 149 -17.52 -1.50 -30.60
CA THR A 149 -17.82 -0.51 -29.56
C THR A 149 -16.83 -0.62 -28.40
N ASN A 150 -16.32 0.50 -27.93
CA ASN A 150 -15.43 0.57 -26.78
C ASN A 150 -16.20 0.86 -25.49
N TYR A 151 -15.95 0.05 -24.48
CA TYR A 151 -16.45 0.23 -23.12
C TYR A 151 -15.29 0.55 -22.19
N THR A 152 -15.34 1.71 -21.55
CA THR A 152 -14.35 2.10 -20.52
C THR A 152 -14.90 1.72 -19.15
N ILE A 153 -14.19 0.82 -18.47
CA ILE A 153 -14.54 0.35 -17.13
C ILE A 153 -13.49 0.92 -16.17
N LYS A 154 -13.92 1.34 -14.99
CA LYS A 154 -13.13 2.07 -14.01
C LYS A 154 -12.94 1.22 -12.77
N LEU A 155 -11.76 1.36 -12.16
CA LEU A 155 -11.40 0.72 -10.89
C LEU A 155 -10.87 1.77 -9.92
N VAL A 156 -11.37 1.74 -8.69
CA VAL A 156 -10.78 2.37 -7.51
C VAL A 156 -10.51 1.28 -6.49
N VAL A 157 -9.37 1.33 -5.83
CA VAL A 157 -9.05 0.45 -4.70
C VAL A 157 -8.90 1.27 -3.43
N ASN A 158 -9.13 0.64 -2.28
CA ASN A 158 -9.03 1.27 -0.96
C ASN A 158 -8.32 0.32 0.01
N ASP A 159 -7.38 0.86 0.78
CA ASP A 159 -6.53 0.19 1.77
C ASP A 159 -7.14 0.14 3.20
N GLY A 160 -8.33 0.72 3.37
CA GLY A 160 -8.99 0.91 4.68
C GLY A 160 -8.89 2.33 5.21
N GLU A 161 -7.95 3.15 4.71
CA GLU A 161 -7.75 4.55 5.12
C GLU A 161 -7.98 5.53 3.97
N ALA A 162 -7.52 5.20 2.76
CA ALA A 162 -7.57 6.08 1.58
C ALA A 162 -8.01 5.34 0.32
N ASN A 163 -8.58 6.08 -0.63
CA ASN A 163 -8.86 5.59 -1.97
C ASN A 163 -7.69 5.90 -2.90
N SER A 164 -7.42 4.99 -3.85
CA SER A 164 -6.55 5.26 -4.99
C SER A 164 -7.13 6.33 -5.90
N THR A 165 -6.32 6.85 -6.80
CA THR A 165 -6.80 7.44 -8.05
C THR A 165 -7.48 6.38 -8.90
N GLU A 166 -8.42 6.82 -9.76
CA GLU A 166 -9.14 5.94 -10.68
C GLU A 166 -8.18 5.37 -11.75
N SER A 167 -8.18 4.06 -11.93
CA SER A 167 -7.59 3.36 -13.07
C SER A 167 -8.65 2.92 -14.05
N THR A 168 -8.35 2.84 -15.33
CA THR A 168 -9.33 2.49 -16.36
C THR A 168 -8.83 1.38 -17.29
N VAL A 169 -9.74 0.50 -17.69
CA VAL A 169 -9.50 -0.49 -18.74
C VAL A 169 -10.51 -0.31 -19.86
N ILE A 170 -10.05 -0.41 -21.11
CA ILE A 170 -10.91 -0.37 -22.30
C ILE A 170 -11.13 -1.80 -22.78
N VAL A 171 -12.41 -2.17 -22.93
CA VAL A 171 -12.81 -3.42 -23.60
C VAL A 171 -13.47 -3.06 -24.93
N THR A 172 -12.86 -3.49 -26.03
CA THR A 172 -13.43 -3.36 -27.38
C THR A 172 -14.29 -4.57 -27.68
N VAL A 173 -15.60 -4.39 -27.75
CA VAL A 173 -16.54 -5.43 -28.18
C VAL A 173 -16.66 -5.37 -29.70
N LYS A 174 -16.31 -6.49 -30.34
CA LYS A 174 -16.43 -6.66 -31.79
C LYS A 174 -17.82 -7.15 -32.20
N HIS A 175 -18.38 -6.46 -33.15
CA HIS A 175 -19.59 -6.95 -33.84
C HIS A 175 -19.26 -8.24 -34.60
N VAL A 176 -20.15 -9.21 -34.51
CA VAL A 176 -20.11 -10.48 -35.27
C VAL A 176 -21.28 -10.52 -36.20
N ASN A 177 -21.05 -10.35 -37.52
CA ASN A 177 -22.10 -10.37 -38.52
C ASN A 177 -22.87 -11.69 -38.49
N LYS A 178 -24.20 -11.61 -38.38
CA LYS A 178 -25.10 -12.74 -38.45
C LYS A 178 -25.69 -12.81 -39.85
N LEU A 179 -25.64 -13.98 -40.48
CA LEU A 179 -26.20 -14.18 -41.79
C LEU A 179 -27.72 -14.00 -41.79
N PRO A 180 -28.29 -13.28 -42.77
CA PRO A 180 -29.74 -13.15 -42.87
C PRO A 180 -30.39 -14.52 -43.23
N VAL A 181 -31.55 -14.79 -42.71
CA VAL A 181 -32.36 -15.96 -43.04
C VAL A 181 -33.51 -15.55 -43.90
N ALA A 182 -33.56 -16.01 -45.16
CA ALA A 182 -34.68 -15.79 -46.04
C ALA A 182 -35.86 -16.75 -45.71
N ASN A 183 -37.08 -16.21 -45.67
CA ASN A 183 -38.30 -17.00 -45.56
C ASN A 183 -39.26 -16.55 -46.65
N ALA A 184 -39.50 -17.40 -47.64
CA ALA A 184 -40.42 -17.13 -48.77
C ALA A 184 -41.89 -17.38 -48.44
N GLY A 185 -42.20 -17.80 -47.20
CA GLY A 185 -43.55 -18.17 -46.80
C GLY A 185 -44.01 -19.53 -47.38
N SER A 186 -45.28 -19.90 -47.09
CA SER A 186 -45.88 -21.11 -47.63
C SER A 186 -46.59 -20.75 -48.95
N ALA A 187 -46.49 -21.64 -49.96
CA ALA A 187 -47.34 -21.53 -51.19
C ALA A 187 -48.82 -21.54 -50.80
N GLN A 188 -49.58 -20.61 -51.34
CA GLN A 188 -51.06 -20.58 -51.24
C GLN A 188 -51.66 -21.46 -52.29
#